data_9dffa080f1c80f2fffdf61fb7ee78d4d
#
_entry.id   9dffa080f1c80f2fffdf61fb7ee78d4d
#
_cell.length_a   1.000
_cell.length_b   1.000
_cell.length_c   1.000
_cell.angle_alpha   90.00
_cell.angle_beta   90.00
_cell.angle_gamma   90.00
#
_symmetry.space_group_name_H-M   'P 1'
#
loop_
_entity.id
_entity.type
_entity.pdbx_description
1 polymer ?
#
loop_
_entity_poly.entity_id
_entity_poly.type
_entity_poly.pdbx_seq_one_letter_code
_entity_poly.pdbx_strand_id
1 'polypeptide(L)'
;MKKSNIFICLLLIITLLPFNVNATTLKEYENKVAKYQSELTAAKKAIKQTESEIAYSKQQVKNAQKEVQDLEEEISEKNQEIQDGNEEIKKKGLETKQFFEYFQIADGENKYLEYAFGADNVTDFIYRMSIVEQMAQYNDEVIKDLEKMIERNEKRKVEIKEKEKQLEQKEKNLETQITKLGEKKSSLETGGADSATQLKIWQDIVASYKKKGCKSNDVIGVDCAVDGPAGKFRRPTKVGLISSEFGWRSGKLHRAVDVTSPNKKNEKIYPVANGTIIAKYNDTNGALVLMIEHYDSESKKWYTSDYCHMSKYASGLYVGKYVTSEDYIGYMGNTGYVIPKPTKSNPDAGTHLHMEIAPCRIYKDSKCSTWSKYVSFMTTQANNGFKGPRALINFPKTGVKWTTR
;
A
#
# COMPACT_ATOMS: atom_id res chain seq x y z
N MET A 1 87.07 -36.57 -8.41
CA MET A 1 85.68 -36.29 -8.77
C MET A 1 84.98 -35.65 -7.58
N LYS A 2 84.91 -34.33 -7.55
CA LYS A 2 84.24 -33.58 -6.50
C LYS A 2 82.76 -33.27 -6.95
N LYS A 3 81.76 -33.74 -6.23
CA LYS A 3 80.38 -33.40 -6.42
C LYS A 3 80.10 -32.07 -5.70
N SER A 4 79.78 -31.04 -6.50
CA SER A 4 79.33 -29.75 -6.01
C SER A 4 77.85 -29.81 -5.67
N ASN A 5 77.56 -29.64 -4.38
CA ASN A 5 76.16 -29.46 -3.94
C ASN A 5 75.75 -27.99 -4.15
N ILE A 6 74.87 -27.72 -5.13
CA ILE A 6 74.24 -26.42 -5.31
C ILE A 6 73.01 -26.39 -4.40
N PHE A 7 73.12 -25.61 -3.31
CA PHE A 7 71.95 -25.26 -2.48
C PHE A 7 71.16 -24.20 -3.17
N ILE A 8 70.02 -24.60 -3.72
CA ILE A 8 68.99 -23.65 -4.30
C ILE A 8 68.22 -23.09 -3.13
N CYS A 9 68.52 -21.85 -2.74
CA CYS A 9 67.72 -21.06 -1.84
C CYS A 9 66.41 -20.66 -2.60
N LEU A 10 65.29 -21.37 -2.36
CA LEU A 10 63.98 -20.98 -2.82
C LEU A 10 63.53 -19.78 -2.01
N LEU A 11 63.73 -18.59 -2.54
CA LEU A 11 63.13 -17.34 -2.01
C LEU A 11 61.63 -17.44 -2.20
N LEU A 12 60.90 -17.76 -1.13
CA LEU A 12 59.44 -17.62 -1.09
C LEU A 12 59.12 -16.14 -1.12
N ILE A 13 58.89 -15.62 -2.33
CA ILE A 13 58.24 -14.31 -2.52
C ILE A 13 56.78 -14.52 -2.10
N ILE A 14 56.47 -14.23 -0.85
CA ILE A 14 55.11 -14.02 -0.38
C ILE A 14 54.64 -12.74 -1.09
N THR A 15 54.02 -12.90 -2.26
CA THR A 15 53.22 -11.83 -2.86
C THR A 15 52.12 -11.53 -1.85
N LEU A 16 52.28 -10.44 -1.13
CA LEU A 16 51.24 -9.74 -0.43
C LEU A 16 50.25 -9.31 -1.51
N LEU A 17 49.29 -10.20 -1.87
CA LEU A 17 48.10 -9.80 -2.54
C LEU A 17 47.45 -8.73 -1.64
N PRO A 18 47.20 -7.53 -2.12
CA PRO A 18 46.44 -6.58 -1.34
C PRO A 18 45.10 -7.24 -1.07
N PHE A 19 44.84 -7.61 0.20
CA PHE A 19 43.48 -7.83 0.64
C PHE A 19 42.72 -6.55 0.30
N ASN A 20 41.98 -6.58 -0.78
CA ASN A 20 40.96 -5.57 -1.05
C ASN A 20 39.89 -5.71 0.05
N VAL A 21 40.21 -5.27 1.24
CA VAL A 21 39.22 -4.81 2.19
C VAL A 21 38.58 -3.65 1.45
N ASN A 22 37.37 -3.81 1.00
CA ASN A 22 36.56 -2.69 0.49
C ASN A 22 36.46 -1.69 1.65
N ALA A 23 37.45 -0.82 1.72
CA ALA A 23 37.54 0.18 2.75
C ALA A 23 36.48 1.23 2.52
N THR A 24 35.40 1.17 3.31
CA THR A 24 34.28 2.07 3.18
C THR A 24 34.68 3.48 3.61
N THR A 25 34.57 4.44 2.72
CA THR A 25 34.86 5.86 3.00
C THR A 25 33.62 6.57 3.53
N LEU A 26 33.82 7.71 4.21
CA LEU A 26 32.72 8.58 4.62
C LEU A 26 31.94 9.11 3.39
N LYS A 27 32.61 9.30 2.25
CA LYS A 27 31.99 9.69 0.97
C LYS A 27 30.95 8.69 0.48
N GLU A 28 31.15 7.40 0.67
CA GLU A 28 30.17 6.38 0.32
C GLU A 28 28.89 6.52 1.16
N TYR A 29 29.02 6.90 2.43
CA TYR A 29 27.87 7.17 3.29
C TYR A 29 27.15 8.48 2.90
N GLU A 30 27.89 9.51 2.52
CA GLU A 30 27.33 10.75 1.95
C GLU A 30 26.58 10.47 0.65
N ASN A 31 27.08 9.59 -0.22
CA ASN A 31 26.38 9.14 -1.42
C ASN A 31 25.07 8.43 -1.11
N LYS A 32 25.01 7.64 -0.03
CA LYS A 32 23.75 7.02 0.42
C LYS A 32 22.74 8.07 0.89
N VAL A 33 23.17 9.12 1.60
CA VAL A 33 22.31 10.26 1.96
C VAL A 33 21.72 10.89 0.71
N ALA A 34 22.55 11.20 -0.29
CA ALA A 34 22.11 11.79 -1.56
C ALA A 34 21.10 10.89 -2.30
N LYS A 35 21.36 9.57 -2.34
CA LYS A 35 20.47 8.59 -2.95
C LYS A 35 19.10 8.58 -2.31
N TYR A 36 19.01 8.40 -0.99
CA TYR A 36 17.71 8.35 -0.29
C TYR A 36 16.96 9.68 -0.32
N GLN A 37 17.69 10.81 -0.33
CA GLN A 37 17.08 12.12 -0.53
C GLN A 37 16.43 12.24 -1.91
N SER A 38 17.09 11.75 -2.95
CA SER A 38 16.56 11.72 -4.32
C SER A 38 15.33 10.82 -4.43
N GLU A 39 15.40 9.59 -3.86
CA GLU A 39 14.27 8.64 -3.86
C GLU A 39 13.05 9.21 -3.14
N LEU A 40 13.23 9.84 -1.97
CA LEU A 40 12.15 10.47 -1.21
C LEU A 40 11.51 11.61 -2.00
N THR A 41 12.31 12.42 -2.69
CA THR A 41 11.82 13.52 -3.52
C THR A 41 11.02 13.01 -4.72
N ALA A 42 11.52 11.95 -5.37
CA ALA A 42 10.83 11.30 -6.48
C ALA A 42 9.50 10.66 -6.03
N ALA A 43 9.49 9.97 -4.89
CA ALA A 43 8.27 9.39 -4.32
C ALA A 43 7.21 10.47 -4.02
N LYS A 44 7.58 11.58 -3.38
CA LYS A 44 6.66 12.72 -3.11
C LYS A 44 6.07 13.30 -4.40
N LYS A 45 6.88 13.46 -5.44
CA LYS A 45 6.41 13.95 -6.75
C LYS A 45 5.42 12.97 -7.38
N ALA A 46 5.75 11.67 -7.37
CA ALA A 46 4.90 10.61 -7.92
C ALA A 46 3.57 10.49 -7.16
N ILE A 47 3.56 10.61 -5.83
CA ILE A 47 2.35 10.64 -5.00
C ILE A 47 1.44 11.79 -5.43
N LYS A 48 1.97 13.01 -5.51
CA LYS A 48 1.21 14.20 -5.92
C LYS A 48 0.60 14.05 -7.31
N GLN A 49 1.35 13.50 -8.27
CA GLN A 49 0.85 13.21 -9.60
C GLN A 49 -0.27 12.17 -9.56
N THR A 50 -0.10 11.07 -8.82
CA THR A 50 -1.10 10.01 -8.68
C THR A 50 -2.38 10.53 -8.01
N GLU A 51 -2.28 11.43 -7.02
CA GLU A 51 -3.43 12.10 -6.40
C GLU A 51 -4.21 12.95 -7.41
N SER A 52 -3.52 13.68 -8.28
CA SER A 52 -4.15 14.45 -9.35
C SER A 52 -4.87 13.55 -10.36
N GLU A 53 -4.27 12.41 -10.74
CA GLU A 53 -4.89 11.41 -11.62
C GLU A 53 -6.15 10.79 -10.98
N ILE A 54 -6.12 10.49 -9.68
CA ILE A 54 -7.29 9.98 -8.93
C ILE A 54 -8.41 11.03 -8.91
N ALA A 55 -8.08 12.29 -8.62
CA ALA A 55 -9.06 13.38 -8.57
C ALA A 55 -9.72 13.60 -9.93
N TYR A 56 -8.95 13.58 -11.01
CA TYR A 56 -9.47 13.67 -12.38
C TYR A 56 -10.41 12.49 -12.70
N SER A 57 -9.99 11.26 -12.41
CA SER A 57 -10.82 10.07 -12.66
C SER A 57 -12.13 10.08 -11.87
N LYS A 58 -12.11 10.53 -10.60
CA LYS A 58 -13.33 10.72 -9.80
C LYS A 58 -14.28 11.75 -10.40
N GLN A 59 -13.74 12.85 -10.95
CA GLN A 59 -14.59 13.83 -11.63
C GLN A 59 -15.22 13.25 -12.88
N GLN A 60 -14.51 12.42 -13.64
CA GLN A 60 -15.07 11.73 -14.82
C GLN A 60 -16.19 10.74 -14.44
N VAL A 61 -16.05 10.01 -13.33
CA VAL A 61 -17.13 9.15 -12.79
C VAL A 61 -18.36 10.00 -12.47
N LYS A 62 -18.20 11.10 -11.75
CA LYS A 62 -19.31 11.99 -11.39
C LYS A 62 -20.03 12.55 -12.63
N ASN A 63 -19.27 12.91 -13.67
CA ASN A 63 -19.85 13.41 -14.91
C ASN A 63 -20.64 12.31 -15.64
N ALA A 64 -20.09 11.06 -15.68
CA ALA A 64 -20.77 9.93 -16.29
C ALA A 64 -22.07 9.58 -15.54
N GLN A 65 -22.05 9.58 -14.21
CA GLN A 65 -23.24 9.34 -13.37
C GLN A 65 -24.33 10.38 -13.62
N LYS A 66 -23.96 11.66 -13.74
CA LYS A 66 -24.93 12.71 -14.09
C LYS A 66 -25.53 12.48 -15.48
N GLU A 67 -24.71 12.12 -16.46
CA GLU A 67 -25.19 11.85 -17.82
C GLU A 67 -26.14 10.65 -17.87
N VAL A 68 -25.89 9.59 -17.04
CA VAL A 68 -26.82 8.47 -16.90
C VAL A 68 -28.14 8.93 -16.31
N GLN A 69 -28.15 9.77 -15.28
CA GLN A 69 -29.36 10.31 -14.68
C GLN A 69 -30.20 11.14 -15.70
N ASP A 70 -29.54 12.02 -16.45
CA ASP A 70 -30.17 12.83 -17.48
C ASP A 70 -30.83 11.92 -18.56
N LEU A 71 -30.22 10.78 -18.92
CA LEU A 71 -30.75 9.81 -19.86
C LEU A 71 -31.92 8.99 -19.28
N GLU A 72 -31.89 8.64 -18.00
CA GLU A 72 -33.02 7.98 -17.32
C GLU A 72 -34.25 8.87 -17.31
N GLU A 73 -34.10 10.19 -17.10
CA GLU A 73 -35.17 11.16 -17.19
C GLU A 73 -35.74 11.20 -18.64
N GLU A 74 -34.89 11.26 -19.67
CA GLU A 74 -35.32 11.22 -21.09
C GLU A 74 -36.07 9.91 -21.41
N ILE A 75 -35.63 8.76 -20.91
CA ILE A 75 -36.37 7.48 -21.09
C ILE A 75 -37.75 7.57 -20.44
N SER A 76 -37.84 8.14 -19.25
CA SER A 76 -39.15 8.30 -18.56
C SER A 76 -40.10 9.14 -19.36
N GLU A 77 -39.66 10.29 -19.90
CA GLU A 77 -40.46 11.16 -20.76
C GLU A 77 -40.93 10.43 -22.03
N LYS A 78 -40.01 9.71 -22.70
CA LYS A 78 -40.38 8.95 -23.92
C LYS A 78 -41.35 7.80 -23.65
N ASN A 79 -41.24 7.15 -22.48
CA ASN A 79 -42.23 6.15 -22.07
C ASN A 79 -43.63 6.76 -21.89
N GLN A 80 -43.72 7.97 -21.29
CA GLN A 80 -45.00 8.67 -21.13
C GLN A 80 -45.59 9.07 -22.48
N GLU A 81 -44.80 9.65 -23.39
CA GLU A 81 -45.22 9.99 -24.75
C GLU A 81 -45.76 8.76 -25.51
N ILE A 82 -45.12 7.60 -25.37
CA ILE A 82 -45.59 6.36 -26.00
C ILE A 82 -46.92 5.90 -25.38
N GLN A 83 -47.05 5.97 -24.05
CA GLN A 83 -48.28 5.61 -23.36
C GLN A 83 -49.44 6.50 -23.80
N ASP A 84 -49.25 7.83 -23.79
CA ASP A 84 -50.24 8.82 -24.21
C ASP A 84 -50.65 8.61 -25.66
N GLY A 85 -49.67 8.37 -26.55
CA GLY A 85 -49.92 8.07 -27.96
C GLY A 85 -50.72 6.79 -28.17
N ASN A 86 -50.43 5.71 -27.43
CA ASN A 86 -51.17 4.47 -27.49
C ASN A 86 -52.63 4.64 -26.99
N GLU A 87 -52.84 5.46 -25.94
CA GLU A 87 -54.19 5.78 -25.46
C GLU A 87 -54.98 6.59 -26.51
N GLU A 88 -54.34 7.55 -27.18
CA GLU A 88 -54.93 8.33 -28.23
C GLU A 88 -55.29 7.48 -29.46
N ILE A 89 -54.38 6.59 -29.92
CA ILE A 89 -54.66 5.60 -30.98
C ILE A 89 -55.90 4.78 -30.63
N LYS A 90 -55.95 4.25 -29.38
CA LYS A 90 -57.11 3.46 -28.93
C LYS A 90 -58.40 4.26 -28.94
N LYS A 91 -58.37 5.52 -28.48
CA LYS A 91 -59.51 6.43 -28.49
C LYS A 91 -59.98 6.71 -29.91
N LYS A 92 -59.07 7.08 -30.83
CA LYS A 92 -59.38 7.32 -32.25
C LYS A 92 -59.89 6.07 -32.93
N GLY A 93 -59.31 4.90 -32.62
CA GLY A 93 -59.85 3.62 -33.11
C GLY A 93 -61.25 3.33 -32.64
N LEU A 94 -61.58 3.64 -31.36
CA LEU A 94 -62.95 3.50 -30.84
C LEU A 94 -63.93 4.49 -31.49
N GLU A 95 -63.51 5.77 -31.60
CA GLU A 95 -64.33 6.81 -32.29
C GLU A 95 -64.59 6.39 -33.72
N THR A 96 -63.64 5.93 -34.46
CA THR A 96 -63.76 5.43 -35.82
C THR A 96 -64.65 4.20 -35.88
N LYS A 97 -64.51 3.24 -34.96
CA LYS A 97 -65.39 2.06 -34.87
C LYS A 97 -66.86 2.46 -34.59
N GLN A 98 -67.10 3.33 -33.60
CA GLN A 98 -68.42 3.81 -33.26
C GLN A 98 -69.08 4.56 -34.43
N PHE A 99 -68.28 5.35 -35.17
CA PHE A 99 -68.72 6.00 -36.38
C PHE A 99 -69.21 5.00 -37.41
N PHE A 100 -68.42 3.94 -37.70
CA PHE A 100 -68.83 2.89 -38.64
C PHE A 100 -69.99 2.04 -38.09
N GLU A 101 -70.02 1.70 -36.79
CA GLU A 101 -71.12 0.98 -36.13
C GLU A 101 -72.43 1.76 -36.25
N TYR A 102 -72.42 3.09 -36.07
CA TYR A 102 -73.61 3.93 -36.23
C TYR A 102 -74.19 3.79 -37.62
N PHE A 103 -73.38 3.60 -38.65
CA PHE A 103 -73.84 3.37 -40.02
C PHE A 103 -74.17 1.90 -40.35
N GLN A 104 -73.81 0.95 -39.44
CA GLN A 104 -74.09 -0.47 -39.68
C GLN A 104 -75.33 -0.99 -38.92
N ILE A 105 -75.79 -0.28 -37.87
CA ILE A 105 -76.86 -0.77 -37.02
C ILE A 105 -78.20 -0.21 -37.47
N ALA A 106 -78.89 -0.95 -38.37
CA ALA A 106 -80.34 -1.09 -38.44
C ALA A 106 -80.64 -2.25 -39.38
N ASP A 107 -81.14 -3.35 -38.83
CA ASP A 107 -81.83 -4.47 -39.55
C ASP A 107 -81.15 -4.92 -40.87
N GLY A 108 -79.81 -5.06 -40.90
CA GLY A 108 -79.14 -5.51 -42.09
C GLY A 108 -78.88 -4.47 -43.19
N GLU A 109 -79.27 -3.24 -42.99
CA GLU A 109 -79.01 -2.14 -43.93
C GLU A 109 -77.74 -1.36 -43.42
N ASN A 110 -76.84 -1.06 -44.34
CA ASN A 110 -75.65 -0.28 -44.12
C ASN A 110 -75.99 1.19 -43.91
N LYS A 111 -76.05 1.68 -42.63
CA LYS A 111 -76.40 3.06 -42.30
C LYS A 111 -75.49 4.11 -42.97
N TYR A 112 -74.26 3.75 -43.32
CA TYR A 112 -73.41 4.57 -44.14
C TYR A 112 -74.03 4.84 -45.51
N LEU A 113 -74.58 3.81 -46.14
CA LEU A 113 -75.31 3.92 -47.36
C LEU A 113 -76.68 4.61 -47.12
N GLU A 114 -77.38 4.32 -46.01
CA GLU A 114 -78.61 4.98 -45.61
C GLU A 114 -78.43 6.49 -45.41
N TYR A 115 -77.32 6.89 -44.66
CA TYR A 115 -76.98 8.31 -44.53
C TYR A 115 -76.70 8.96 -45.89
N ALA A 116 -75.92 8.28 -46.70
CA ALA A 116 -75.56 8.76 -48.03
C ALA A 116 -76.82 8.77 -48.98
N PHE A 117 -77.61 7.67 -49.00
CA PHE A 117 -78.75 7.51 -49.85
C PHE A 117 -80.06 8.18 -49.29
N GLY A 118 -80.11 8.49 -47.99
CA GLY A 118 -81.13 9.31 -47.35
C GLY A 118 -81.00 10.80 -47.64
N ALA A 119 -80.14 11.17 -48.58
CA ALA A 119 -79.95 12.54 -49.04
C ALA A 119 -81.16 12.98 -49.85
N ASP A 120 -81.60 14.24 -49.70
CA ASP A 120 -82.75 14.82 -50.37
C ASP A 120 -82.52 15.05 -51.87
N ASN A 121 -81.29 15.08 -52.31
CA ASN A 121 -80.86 15.24 -53.69
C ASN A 121 -79.43 14.77 -53.93
N VAL A 122 -79.04 14.71 -55.21
CA VAL A 122 -77.68 14.26 -55.58
C VAL A 122 -76.57 15.13 -55.00
N THR A 123 -76.79 16.42 -54.84
CA THR A 123 -75.76 17.31 -54.23
C THR A 123 -75.62 17.07 -52.77
N ASP A 124 -76.63 16.84 -52.01
CA ASP A 124 -76.64 16.46 -50.61
C ASP A 124 -75.97 15.06 -50.43
N PHE A 125 -76.24 14.11 -51.31
CA PHE A 125 -75.58 12.81 -51.34
C PHE A 125 -74.10 12.94 -51.50
N ILE A 126 -73.61 13.71 -52.48
CA ILE A 126 -72.21 13.93 -52.73
C ILE A 126 -71.55 14.62 -51.49
N TYR A 127 -72.27 15.61 -50.93
CA TYR A 127 -71.79 16.33 -49.75
C TYR A 127 -71.64 15.38 -48.53
N ARG A 128 -72.60 14.54 -48.24
CA ARG A 128 -72.61 13.58 -47.16
C ARG A 128 -71.52 12.54 -47.35
N MET A 129 -71.35 12.05 -48.56
CA MET A 129 -70.23 11.11 -48.89
C MET A 129 -68.86 11.75 -48.67
N SER A 130 -68.73 13.01 -49.10
CA SER A 130 -67.46 13.75 -48.91
C SER A 130 -67.12 13.97 -47.43
N ILE A 131 -68.11 14.25 -46.57
CA ILE A 131 -67.86 14.38 -45.10
C ILE A 131 -67.37 13.08 -44.51
N VAL A 132 -68.03 11.96 -44.85
CA VAL A 132 -67.59 10.64 -44.30
C VAL A 132 -66.17 10.28 -44.77
N GLU A 133 -65.90 10.52 -46.05
CA GLU A 133 -64.55 10.26 -46.60
C GLU A 133 -63.49 11.13 -45.92
N GLN A 134 -63.72 12.44 -45.72
CA GLN A 134 -62.85 13.37 -45.07
C GLN A 134 -62.61 12.99 -43.59
N MET A 135 -63.66 12.56 -42.86
CA MET A 135 -63.48 12.10 -41.46
C MET A 135 -62.66 10.82 -41.37
N ALA A 136 -62.92 9.86 -42.28
CA ALA A 136 -62.10 8.61 -42.32
C ALA A 136 -60.63 8.89 -42.65
N GLN A 137 -60.40 9.76 -43.65
CA GLN A 137 -59.02 10.16 -44.01
C GLN A 137 -58.32 10.91 -42.84
N TYR A 138 -58.97 11.84 -42.16
CA TYR A 138 -58.40 12.55 -41.02
C TYR A 138 -58.00 11.60 -39.88
N ASN A 139 -58.88 10.66 -39.52
CA ASN A 139 -58.58 9.70 -38.48
C ASN A 139 -57.41 8.78 -38.90
N ASP A 140 -57.35 8.34 -40.15
CA ASP A 140 -56.24 7.53 -40.67
C ASP A 140 -54.88 8.29 -40.65
N GLU A 141 -54.91 9.58 -41.02
CA GLU A 141 -53.71 10.43 -40.94
C GLU A 141 -53.22 10.62 -39.50
N VAL A 142 -54.11 10.91 -38.55
CA VAL A 142 -53.76 11.06 -37.13
C VAL A 142 -53.21 9.77 -36.58
N ILE A 143 -53.83 8.62 -36.86
CA ILE A 143 -53.30 7.31 -36.41
C ILE A 143 -51.91 7.07 -36.98
N LYS A 144 -51.69 7.29 -38.29
CA LYS A 144 -50.39 7.13 -38.93
C LYS A 144 -49.31 8.03 -38.33
N ASP A 145 -49.65 9.27 -37.97
CA ASP A 145 -48.68 10.19 -37.36
C ASP A 145 -48.35 9.79 -35.91
N LEU A 146 -49.31 9.29 -35.14
CA LEU A 146 -49.08 8.72 -33.82
C LEU A 146 -48.22 7.46 -33.88
N GLU A 147 -48.48 6.54 -34.82
CA GLU A 147 -47.66 5.36 -35.05
C GLU A 147 -46.21 5.72 -35.39
N LYS A 148 -45.99 6.71 -36.27
CA LYS A 148 -44.65 7.21 -36.59
C LYS A 148 -43.96 7.85 -35.37
N MET A 149 -44.72 8.55 -34.52
CA MET A 149 -44.20 9.12 -33.29
C MET A 149 -43.76 8.01 -32.33
N ILE A 150 -44.58 7.00 -32.12
CA ILE A 150 -44.28 5.83 -31.28
C ILE A 150 -43.04 5.11 -31.81
N GLU A 151 -42.97 4.84 -33.12
CA GLU A 151 -41.80 4.19 -33.74
C GLU A 151 -40.51 5.00 -33.50
N ARG A 152 -40.57 6.34 -33.64
CA ARG A 152 -39.41 7.21 -33.36
C ARG A 152 -39.01 7.17 -31.88
N ASN A 153 -39.98 7.19 -30.99
CA ASN A 153 -39.73 7.16 -29.56
C ASN A 153 -39.14 5.80 -29.12
N GLU A 154 -39.62 4.68 -29.66
CA GLU A 154 -39.04 3.35 -29.40
C GLU A 154 -37.60 3.23 -29.92
N LYS A 155 -37.29 3.75 -31.11
CA LYS A 155 -35.92 3.81 -31.62
C LYS A 155 -35.05 4.65 -30.71
N ARG A 156 -35.52 5.80 -30.26
CA ARG A 156 -34.79 6.69 -29.35
C ARG A 156 -34.50 6.01 -28.00
N LYS A 157 -35.47 5.29 -27.44
CA LYS A 157 -35.27 4.49 -26.20
C LYS A 157 -34.16 3.45 -26.35
N VAL A 158 -34.10 2.76 -27.50
CA VAL A 158 -33.03 1.79 -27.77
C VAL A 158 -31.66 2.46 -27.82
N GLU A 159 -31.57 3.61 -28.51
CA GLU A 159 -30.31 4.39 -28.58
C GLU A 159 -29.85 4.86 -27.20
N ILE A 160 -30.79 5.37 -26.38
CA ILE A 160 -30.48 5.84 -25.00
C ILE A 160 -30.01 4.68 -24.15
N LYS A 161 -30.68 3.52 -24.17
CA LYS A 161 -30.25 2.33 -23.40
C LYS A 161 -28.87 1.84 -23.79
N GLU A 162 -28.51 1.89 -25.07
CA GLU A 162 -27.17 1.54 -25.51
C GLU A 162 -26.14 2.55 -24.97
N LYS A 163 -26.46 3.83 -24.96
CA LYS A 163 -25.62 4.88 -24.42
C LYS A 163 -25.43 4.75 -22.89
N GLU A 164 -26.49 4.45 -22.15
CA GLU A 164 -26.43 4.14 -20.71
C GLU A 164 -25.44 2.99 -20.46
N LYS A 165 -25.58 1.89 -21.19
CA LYS A 165 -24.69 0.74 -21.05
C LYS A 165 -23.24 1.08 -21.33
N GLN A 166 -22.97 1.94 -22.31
CA GLN A 166 -21.60 2.43 -22.59
C GLN A 166 -21.08 3.30 -21.45
N LEU A 167 -21.91 4.16 -20.84
CA LEU A 167 -21.53 4.98 -19.70
C LEU A 167 -21.29 4.16 -18.44
N GLU A 168 -22.15 3.17 -18.14
CA GLU A 168 -21.94 2.23 -17.04
C GLU A 168 -20.60 1.47 -17.19
N GLN A 169 -20.29 1.01 -18.41
CA GLN A 169 -19.01 0.34 -18.67
C GLN A 169 -17.83 1.29 -18.51
N LYS A 170 -17.95 2.55 -18.91
CA LYS A 170 -16.95 3.59 -18.71
C LYS A 170 -16.74 3.87 -17.22
N GLU A 171 -17.83 4.00 -16.45
CA GLU A 171 -17.77 4.18 -14.98
C GLU A 171 -17.01 3.03 -14.32
N LYS A 172 -17.38 1.79 -14.60
CA LYS A 172 -16.71 0.58 -14.07
C LYS A 172 -15.22 0.54 -14.41
N ASN A 173 -14.87 0.96 -15.63
CA ASN A 173 -13.46 1.03 -16.03
C ASN A 173 -12.72 2.11 -15.25
N LEU A 174 -13.33 3.28 -15.02
CA LEU A 174 -12.75 4.36 -14.23
C LEU A 174 -12.60 3.99 -12.76
N GLU A 175 -13.58 3.31 -12.17
CA GLU A 175 -13.46 2.79 -10.78
C GLU A 175 -12.32 1.79 -10.63
N THR A 176 -12.17 0.89 -11.62
CA THR A 176 -11.03 -0.04 -11.67
C THR A 176 -9.69 0.72 -11.75
N GLN A 177 -9.65 1.78 -12.54
CA GLN A 177 -8.47 2.64 -12.67
C GLN A 177 -8.17 3.37 -11.34
N ILE A 178 -9.18 3.92 -10.68
CA ILE A 178 -9.06 4.58 -9.36
C ILE A 178 -8.50 3.61 -8.32
N THR A 179 -8.99 2.37 -8.29
CA THR A 179 -8.49 1.32 -7.39
C THR A 179 -7.00 1.05 -7.62
N LYS A 180 -6.59 0.83 -8.88
CA LYS A 180 -5.17 0.61 -9.23
C LYS A 180 -4.29 1.83 -8.88
N LEU A 181 -4.78 3.04 -9.08
CA LEU A 181 -4.06 4.26 -8.69
C LEU A 181 -3.96 4.38 -7.16
N GLY A 182 -4.97 3.95 -6.41
CA GLY A 182 -4.95 3.88 -4.96
C GLY A 182 -3.88 2.90 -4.44
N GLU A 183 -3.78 1.72 -5.02
CA GLU A 183 -2.74 0.73 -4.71
C GLU A 183 -1.34 1.27 -5.04
N LYS A 184 -1.18 1.90 -6.21
CA LYS A 184 0.08 2.57 -6.61
C LYS A 184 0.46 3.66 -5.62
N LYS A 185 -0.48 4.51 -5.19
CA LYS A 185 -0.25 5.55 -4.18
C LYS A 185 0.23 4.93 -2.87
N SER A 186 -0.46 3.91 -2.36
CA SER A 186 -0.09 3.21 -1.12
C SER A 186 1.32 2.61 -1.18
N SER A 187 1.69 2.02 -2.32
CA SER A 187 3.04 1.50 -2.55
C SER A 187 4.09 2.61 -2.53
N LEU A 188 3.81 3.76 -3.15
CA LEU A 188 4.70 4.93 -3.15
C LEU A 188 4.85 5.55 -1.75
N GLU A 189 3.78 5.62 -0.96
CA GLU A 189 3.81 6.10 0.42
C GLU A 189 4.66 5.19 1.30
N THR A 190 4.51 3.88 1.17
CA THR A 190 5.32 2.89 1.91
C THR A 190 6.81 3.00 1.54
N GLY A 191 7.12 3.04 0.25
CA GLY A 191 8.50 3.21 -0.22
C GLY A 191 9.11 4.56 0.18
N GLY A 192 8.31 5.62 0.15
CA GLY A 192 8.72 6.95 0.61
C GLY A 192 9.00 7.00 2.11
N ALA A 193 8.21 6.33 2.93
CA ALA A 193 8.43 6.22 4.37
C ALA A 193 9.71 5.43 4.69
N ASP A 194 9.98 4.34 3.97
CA ASP A 194 11.22 3.59 4.11
C ASP A 194 12.44 4.44 3.71
N SER A 195 12.38 5.12 2.56
CA SER A 195 13.45 6.04 2.13
C SER A 195 13.67 7.19 3.11
N ALA A 196 12.62 7.72 3.74
CA ALA A 196 12.75 8.76 4.77
C ALA A 196 13.47 8.24 6.02
N THR A 197 13.14 7.03 6.46
CA THR A 197 13.80 6.36 7.60
C THR A 197 15.27 6.10 7.29
N GLN A 198 15.59 5.55 6.11
CA GLN A 198 16.95 5.31 5.66
C GLN A 198 17.75 6.61 5.54
N LEU A 199 17.14 7.65 4.97
CA LEU A 199 17.76 8.98 4.88
C LEU A 199 18.16 9.50 6.25
N LYS A 200 17.24 9.43 7.23
CA LYS A 200 17.51 9.87 8.60
C LYS A 200 18.68 9.10 9.24
N ILE A 201 18.68 7.77 9.11
CA ILE A 201 19.76 6.92 9.62
C ILE A 201 21.10 7.33 9.02
N TRP A 202 21.19 7.48 7.70
CA TRP A 202 22.44 7.83 7.04
C TRP A 202 22.89 9.25 7.33
N GLN A 203 21.97 10.21 7.46
CA GLN A 203 22.29 11.56 7.91
C GLN A 203 22.91 11.56 9.32
N ASP A 204 22.31 10.82 10.24
CA ASP A 204 22.81 10.72 11.63
C ASP A 204 24.19 10.03 11.66
N ILE A 205 24.41 8.97 10.89
CA ILE A 205 25.71 8.30 10.73
C ILE A 205 26.77 9.27 10.21
N VAL A 206 26.49 9.95 9.08
CA VAL A 206 27.42 10.92 8.47
C VAL A 206 27.74 12.05 9.46
N ALA A 207 26.72 12.61 10.10
CA ALA A 207 26.90 13.67 11.10
C ALA A 207 27.79 13.21 12.28
N SER A 208 27.62 11.94 12.73
CA SER A 208 28.43 11.39 13.82
C SER A 208 29.92 11.29 13.47
N TYR A 209 30.22 10.82 12.26
CA TYR A 209 31.61 10.72 11.78
C TYR A 209 32.23 12.11 11.57
N LYS A 210 31.48 13.04 10.98
CA LYS A 210 31.94 14.45 10.84
C LYS A 210 32.23 15.10 12.20
N LYS A 211 31.39 14.84 13.22
CA LYS A 211 31.62 15.32 14.59
C LYS A 211 32.88 14.73 15.21
N LYS A 212 33.27 13.53 14.82
CA LYS A 212 34.55 12.89 15.23
C LYS A 212 35.77 13.41 14.43
N GLY A 213 35.59 14.40 13.54
CA GLY A 213 36.66 14.99 12.73
C GLY A 213 36.95 14.27 11.43
N CYS A 214 36.12 13.28 11.03
CA CYS A 214 36.32 12.52 9.81
C CYS A 214 36.03 13.39 8.58
N LYS A 215 36.86 13.26 7.54
CA LYS A 215 36.72 13.90 6.23
C LYS A 215 36.07 12.92 5.24
N SER A 216 35.49 13.44 4.17
CA SER A 216 34.73 12.61 3.19
C SER A 216 35.55 11.45 2.60
N ASN A 217 36.85 11.64 2.39
CA ASN A 217 37.73 10.61 1.80
C ASN A 217 38.36 9.68 2.83
N ASP A 218 38.14 9.92 4.13
CA ASP A 218 38.72 9.08 5.18
C ASP A 218 38.09 7.68 5.15
N VAL A 219 38.93 6.68 5.27
CA VAL A 219 38.53 5.28 5.43
C VAL A 219 38.08 5.04 6.87
N ILE A 220 36.81 4.71 7.00
CA ILE A 220 36.20 4.46 8.30
C ILE A 220 36.80 3.21 8.92
N GLY A 221 37.36 3.38 10.12
CA GLY A 221 38.07 2.31 10.85
C GLY A 221 39.57 2.27 10.63
N VAL A 222 40.11 3.13 9.74
CA VAL A 222 41.57 3.28 9.50
C VAL A 222 41.98 4.72 9.77
N ASP A 223 41.45 5.66 8.98
CA ASP A 223 41.77 7.09 9.07
C ASP A 223 40.89 7.81 10.11
N CYS A 224 39.80 7.17 10.50
CA CYS A 224 38.77 7.75 11.32
C CYS A 224 38.36 6.76 12.44
N ALA A 225 38.24 7.26 13.65
CA ALA A 225 38.09 6.56 14.92
C ALA A 225 37.33 5.23 14.90
N VAL A 226 37.95 4.19 15.36
CA VAL A 226 37.34 2.89 15.71
C VAL A 226 36.95 2.95 17.19
N ASP A 227 35.73 2.55 17.47
CA ASP A 227 35.25 2.36 18.85
C ASP A 227 35.85 1.05 19.43
N GLY A 228 35.93 0.94 20.74
CA GLY A 228 36.57 -0.17 21.43
C GLY A 228 35.89 -1.53 21.24
N PRO A 229 36.53 -2.63 21.70
CA PRO A 229 36.00 -3.98 21.50
C PRO A 229 34.68 -4.23 22.27
N ALA A 230 33.87 -5.16 21.77
CA ALA A 230 32.56 -5.52 22.34
C ALA A 230 32.67 -6.06 23.79
N GLY A 231 33.71 -6.80 24.10
CA GLY A 231 33.78 -7.56 25.34
C GLY A 231 32.75 -8.70 25.38
N LYS A 232 32.46 -9.18 26.58
CA LYS A 232 31.52 -10.30 26.75
C LYS A 232 30.07 -9.89 26.50
N PHE A 233 29.34 -10.68 25.71
CA PHE A 233 27.90 -10.50 25.51
C PHE A 233 27.10 -10.90 26.76
N ARG A 234 26.20 -10.05 27.18
CA ARG A 234 25.38 -10.18 28.40
C ARG A 234 23.91 -10.03 28.12
N ARG A 235 23.04 -10.43 29.05
CA ARG A 235 21.60 -10.23 28.97
C ARG A 235 21.25 -8.75 28.90
N PRO A 236 20.19 -8.37 28.16
CA PRO A 236 19.83 -6.95 27.94
C PRO A 236 19.17 -6.29 29.15
N THR A 237 18.72 -7.05 30.14
CA THR A 237 18.02 -6.56 31.33
C THR A 237 18.58 -7.18 32.61
N LYS A 238 18.45 -6.47 33.73
CA LYS A 238 18.83 -7.02 35.03
C LYS A 238 17.87 -8.12 35.46
N VAL A 239 16.60 -7.91 35.25
CA VAL A 239 15.53 -8.90 35.55
C VAL A 239 14.76 -9.20 34.28
N GLY A 240 14.51 -10.47 34.01
CA GLY A 240 13.73 -10.84 32.84
C GLY A 240 13.53 -12.34 32.71
N LEU A 241 12.77 -12.71 31.71
CA LEU A 241 12.63 -14.08 31.20
C LEU A 241 12.42 -14.00 29.69
N ILE A 242 12.82 -15.04 28.97
CA ILE A 242 12.46 -15.15 27.56
C ILE A 242 11.00 -15.63 27.48
N SER A 243 10.14 -14.81 26.89
CA SER A 243 8.74 -15.15 26.61
C SER A 243 8.56 -15.76 25.22
N SER A 244 9.49 -15.48 24.29
CA SER A 244 9.45 -16.03 22.93
C SER A 244 10.85 -16.16 22.35
N GLU A 245 11.07 -17.28 21.68
CA GLU A 245 12.38 -17.64 21.12
C GLU A 245 12.59 -17.14 19.70
N PHE A 246 13.86 -17.04 19.32
CA PHE A 246 14.28 -16.96 17.92
C PHE A 246 13.89 -18.24 17.17
N GLY A 247 13.37 -18.08 15.96
CA GLY A 247 13.07 -19.23 15.09
C GLY A 247 11.78 -19.12 14.32
N TRP A 248 11.47 -20.16 13.56
CA TRP A 248 10.30 -20.20 12.70
C TRP A 248 9.00 -20.36 13.48
N ARG A 249 7.98 -19.54 13.17
CA ARG A 249 6.64 -19.56 13.73
C ARG A 249 5.62 -19.34 12.61
N SER A 250 4.73 -20.30 12.39
CA SER A 250 3.64 -20.18 11.39
C SER A 250 4.16 -19.66 10.02
N GLY A 251 5.27 -20.19 9.55
CA GLY A 251 5.87 -19.83 8.27
C GLY A 251 6.64 -18.50 8.24
N LYS A 252 6.77 -17.79 9.37
CA LYS A 252 7.56 -16.56 9.50
C LYS A 252 8.69 -16.72 10.49
N LEU A 253 9.87 -16.20 10.15
CA LEU A 253 11.02 -16.21 11.04
C LEU A 253 10.88 -15.09 12.07
N HIS A 254 10.85 -15.45 13.36
CA HIS A 254 11.09 -14.52 14.45
C HIS A 254 12.58 -14.37 14.65
N ARG A 255 13.13 -13.23 14.25
CA ARG A 255 14.58 -12.97 14.24
C ARG A 255 15.15 -12.58 15.60
N ALA A 256 14.31 -12.47 16.62
CA ALA A 256 14.65 -12.00 17.96
C ALA A 256 14.42 -13.04 19.04
N VAL A 257 14.87 -12.73 20.24
CA VAL A 257 14.23 -13.21 21.47
C VAL A 257 13.36 -12.10 22.05
N ASP A 258 12.16 -12.44 22.50
CA ASP A 258 11.31 -11.51 23.25
C ASP A 258 11.57 -11.69 24.74
N VAL A 259 11.98 -10.62 25.39
CA VAL A 259 12.28 -10.58 26.82
C VAL A 259 11.15 -9.81 27.53
N THR A 260 10.54 -10.44 28.53
CA THR A 260 9.61 -9.78 29.45
C THR A 260 10.24 -9.61 30.83
N SER A 261 9.71 -8.67 31.61
CA SER A 261 10.12 -8.43 32.99
C SER A 261 8.92 -8.17 33.88
N PRO A 262 8.93 -8.62 35.15
CA PRO A 262 7.89 -8.22 36.12
C PRO A 262 7.87 -6.72 36.36
N ASN A 263 8.98 -6.01 36.09
CA ASN A 263 9.09 -4.55 36.21
C ASN A 263 8.42 -3.81 35.05
N LYS A 264 7.97 -4.53 34.01
CA LYS A 264 7.30 -4.02 32.80
C LYS A 264 8.05 -2.80 32.23
N LYS A 265 7.36 -1.68 32.01
CA LYS A 265 7.93 -0.45 31.44
C LYS A 265 8.98 0.25 32.34
N ASN A 266 9.16 -0.19 33.57
CA ASN A 266 10.21 0.30 34.47
C ASN A 266 11.52 -0.50 34.35
N GLU A 267 11.52 -1.63 33.59
CA GLU A 267 12.75 -2.40 33.38
C GLU A 267 13.69 -1.64 32.46
N LYS A 268 14.92 -1.41 32.94
CA LYS A 268 16.00 -0.79 32.17
C LYS A 268 16.58 -1.78 31.15
N ILE A 269 16.83 -1.27 29.96
CA ILE A 269 17.51 -1.98 28.89
C ILE A 269 18.97 -1.51 28.85
N TYR A 270 19.86 -2.45 28.66
CA TYR A 270 21.32 -2.24 28.57
C TYR A 270 21.84 -2.84 27.26
N PRO A 271 22.92 -2.30 26.68
CA PRO A 271 23.60 -2.94 25.58
C PRO A 271 24.02 -4.38 25.96
N VAL A 272 23.86 -5.30 25.02
CA VAL A 272 24.31 -6.70 25.21
C VAL A 272 25.83 -6.82 25.26
N ALA A 273 26.53 -5.86 24.69
CA ALA A 273 28.00 -5.73 24.70
C ALA A 273 28.37 -4.27 24.47
N ASN A 274 29.65 -3.93 24.66
CA ASN A 274 30.11 -2.58 24.32
C ASN A 274 29.99 -2.35 22.81
N GLY A 275 29.64 -1.13 22.40
CA GLY A 275 29.49 -0.83 20.99
C GLY A 275 29.07 0.60 20.68
N THR A 276 28.87 0.88 19.42
CA THR A 276 28.48 2.20 18.93
C THR A 276 27.06 2.21 18.47
N ILE A 277 26.26 3.17 18.91
CA ILE A 277 24.89 3.38 18.44
C ILE A 277 24.93 3.77 16.95
N ILE A 278 24.31 2.95 16.09
CA ILE A 278 24.28 3.19 14.64
C ILE A 278 22.93 3.68 14.13
N ALA A 279 21.86 3.45 14.89
CA ALA A 279 20.53 3.91 14.53
C ALA A 279 19.67 4.15 15.77
N LYS A 280 18.80 5.14 15.70
CA LYS A 280 17.80 5.50 16.71
C LYS A 280 16.61 6.13 15.98
N TYR A 281 15.50 5.42 15.88
CA TYR A 281 14.37 5.83 15.05
C TYR A 281 13.06 5.18 15.52
N ASN A 282 11.94 5.64 14.94
CA ASN A 282 10.67 4.95 15.04
C ASN A 282 10.47 4.15 13.75
N ASP A 283 10.06 2.88 13.88
CA ASP A 283 9.71 2.08 12.72
C ASP A 283 8.36 2.53 12.10
N THR A 284 7.95 1.92 11.01
CA THR A 284 6.70 2.23 10.30
C THR A 284 5.44 1.98 11.14
N ASN A 285 5.52 1.18 12.20
CA ASN A 285 4.44 0.92 13.15
C ASN A 285 4.53 1.79 14.40
N GLY A 286 5.51 2.70 14.48
CA GLY A 286 5.75 3.58 15.63
C GLY A 286 6.53 2.95 16.77
N ALA A 287 7.17 1.77 16.58
CA ALA A 287 8.03 1.20 17.59
C ALA A 287 9.34 2.01 17.73
N LEU A 288 9.73 2.33 18.96
CA LEU A 288 11.03 2.92 19.24
C LEU A 288 12.11 1.84 19.10
N VAL A 289 13.07 2.11 18.22
CA VAL A 289 14.15 1.18 17.84
C VAL A 289 15.53 1.81 18.09
N LEU A 290 16.43 1.07 18.71
CA LEU A 290 17.83 1.43 18.87
C LEU A 290 18.71 0.29 18.36
N MET A 291 19.70 0.61 17.50
CA MET A 291 20.66 -0.38 17.01
C MET A 291 22.09 -0.03 17.48
N ILE A 292 22.82 -1.05 17.90
CA ILE A 292 24.20 -0.91 18.35
C ILE A 292 25.09 -1.90 17.58
N GLU A 293 26.18 -1.41 17.05
CA GLU A 293 27.19 -2.19 16.35
C GLU A 293 28.32 -2.56 17.33
N HIS A 294 28.72 -3.84 17.32
CA HIS A 294 29.69 -4.43 18.23
C HIS A 294 30.82 -5.09 17.44
N TYR A 295 32.06 -4.86 17.83
CA TYR A 295 33.23 -5.59 17.30
C TYR A 295 33.73 -6.61 18.33
N ASP A 296 33.55 -7.88 18.04
CA ASP A 296 34.12 -8.95 18.83
C ASP A 296 35.59 -9.18 18.43
N SER A 297 36.52 -8.78 19.30
CA SER A 297 37.93 -8.85 19.03
C SER A 297 38.50 -10.29 19.09
N GLU A 298 37.83 -11.23 19.77
CA GLU A 298 38.23 -12.63 19.84
C GLU A 298 37.92 -13.36 18.52
N SER A 299 36.66 -13.27 18.06
CA SER A 299 36.29 -13.89 16.79
C SER A 299 36.59 -13.02 15.57
N LYS A 300 37.04 -11.79 15.75
CA LYS A 300 37.27 -10.77 14.70
C LYS A 300 35.99 -10.53 13.85
N LYS A 301 34.84 -10.61 14.47
CA LYS A 301 33.52 -10.46 13.80
C LYS A 301 32.79 -9.24 14.30
N TRP A 302 31.97 -8.73 13.40
CA TRP A 302 31.01 -7.66 13.70
C TRP A 302 29.62 -8.23 13.93
N TYR A 303 28.95 -7.65 14.90
CA TYR A 303 27.53 -7.94 15.21
C TYR A 303 26.77 -6.62 15.30
N THR A 304 25.48 -6.69 15.03
CA THR A 304 24.54 -5.59 15.31
C THR A 304 23.45 -6.11 16.22
N SER A 305 23.22 -5.46 17.35
CA SER A 305 22.02 -5.69 18.18
C SER A 305 20.94 -4.65 17.89
N ASP A 306 19.70 -5.10 17.87
CA ASP A 306 18.51 -4.28 17.69
C ASP A 306 17.61 -4.43 18.92
N TYR A 307 17.16 -3.30 19.46
CA TYR A 307 16.29 -3.19 20.63
C TYR A 307 15.01 -2.49 20.20
N CYS A 308 13.93 -3.24 20.09
CA CYS A 308 12.64 -2.75 19.60
C CYS A 308 11.59 -2.71 20.72
N HIS A 309 10.48 -2.00 20.46
CA HIS A 309 9.36 -1.77 21.36
C HIS A 309 9.69 -0.98 22.64
N MET A 310 10.79 -0.24 22.65
CA MET A 310 11.18 0.58 23.82
C MET A 310 10.08 1.59 24.17
N SER A 311 9.89 1.90 25.47
CA SER A 311 8.95 2.95 25.89
C SER A 311 9.58 4.34 25.79
N LYS A 312 10.86 4.45 26.05
CA LYS A 312 11.67 5.68 25.92
C LYS A 312 13.14 5.35 25.87
N TYR A 313 13.92 6.20 25.23
CA TYR A 313 15.38 6.16 25.28
C TYR A 313 15.90 6.79 26.56
N ALA A 314 17.10 6.38 26.99
CA ALA A 314 17.87 7.13 28.00
C ALA A 314 18.26 8.51 27.44
N SER A 315 18.41 9.50 28.32
CA SER A 315 18.87 10.82 27.89
C SER A 315 20.31 10.80 27.42
N GLY A 316 20.66 11.71 26.50
CA GLY A 316 22.01 11.86 25.99
C GLY A 316 22.47 10.75 25.04
N LEU A 317 21.57 9.91 24.49
CA LEU A 317 21.88 8.97 23.43
C LEU A 317 21.76 9.65 22.06
N TYR A 318 22.79 9.45 21.24
CA TYR A 318 22.85 9.90 19.85
C TYR A 318 23.57 8.87 18.98
N VAL A 319 23.30 8.88 17.69
CA VAL A 319 23.98 8.02 16.72
C VAL A 319 25.47 8.36 16.68
N GLY A 320 26.33 7.35 16.76
CA GLY A 320 27.78 7.50 16.89
C GLY A 320 28.31 7.56 18.34
N LYS A 321 27.41 7.54 19.34
CA LYS A 321 27.84 7.41 20.73
C LYS A 321 28.31 5.98 21.01
N TYR A 322 29.54 5.84 21.55
CA TYR A 322 29.98 4.59 22.13
C TYR A 322 29.32 4.40 23.50
N VAL A 323 28.81 3.23 23.74
CA VAL A 323 28.17 2.80 24.99
C VAL A 323 28.80 1.49 25.46
N THR A 324 28.94 1.34 26.77
CA THR A 324 29.36 0.10 27.38
C THR A 324 28.18 -0.78 27.75
N SER A 325 28.41 -2.04 28.01
CA SER A 325 27.37 -2.95 28.50
C SER A 325 26.79 -2.53 29.85
N GLU A 326 27.43 -1.64 30.60
CA GLU A 326 26.94 -1.13 31.88
C GLU A 326 26.09 0.15 31.77
N ASP A 327 26.10 0.80 30.60
CA ASP A 327 25.26 1.97 30.34
C ASP A 327 23.83 1.52 30.08
N TYR A 328 22.82 2.13 30.72
CA TYR A 328 21.44 1.85 30.29
C TYR A 328 21.07 2.72 29.09
N ILE A 329 20.34 2.11 28.14
CA ILE A 329 19.98 2.74 26.85
C ILE A 329 18.52 3.13 26.76
N GLY A 330 17.70 2.73 27.72
CA GLY A 330 16.29 3.06 27.77
C GLY A 330 15.49 2.08 28.61
N TYR A 331 14.20 2.03 28.32
CA TYR A 331 13.26 1.22 29.10
C TYR A 331 12.46 0.29 28.20
N MET A 332 12.15 -0.89 28.70
CA MET A 332 11.23 -1.84 28.05
C MET A 332 9.87 -1.16 27.81
N GLY A 333 9.19 -1.54 26.75
CA GLY A 333 7.92 -0.92 26.39
C GLY A 333 7.03 -1.80 25.54
N ASN A 334 6.08 -1.14 24.90
CA ASN A 334 5.11 -1.74 24.00
C ASN A 334 4.74 -0.76 22.87
N THR A 335 5.69 0.06 22.43
CA THR A 335 5.50 0.95 21.29
C THR A 335 5.45 0.16 19.99
N GLY A 336 4.72 0.66 19.01
CA GLY A 336 4.54 -0.02 17.73
C GLY A 336 3.54 -1.18 17.76
N TYR A 337 3.78 -2.18 16.91
CA TYR A 337 2.90 -3.35 16.82
C TYR A 337 3.30 -4.44 17.80
N VAL A 338 2.49 -4.64 18.84
CA VAL A 338 2.66 -5.69 19.87
C VAL A 338 1.37 -6.47 20.07
N ILE A 339 1.48 -7.72 20.54
CA ILE A 339 0.34 -8.58 20.89
C ILE A 339 0.53 -9.10 22.32
N PRO A 340 -0.48 -8.94 23.21
CA PRO A 340 -1.73 -8.20 22.99
C PRO A 340 -1.51 -6.69 22.90
N LYS A 341 -2.40 -5.99 22.17
CA LYS A 341 -2.31 -4.51 22.06
C LYS A 341 -2.60 -3.87 23.42
N PRO A 342 -1.90 -2.78 23.79
CA PRO A 342 -2.23 -1.99 24.96
C PRO A 342 -3.63 -1.36 24.83
N THR A 343 -4.36 -1.31 25.96
CA THR A 343 -5.68 -0.70 26.08
C THR A 343 -5.68 0.31 27.22
N LYS A 344 -6.73 1.13 27.31
CA LYS A 344 -6.89 2.07 28.46
C LYS A 344 -6.95 1.32 29.79
N SER A 345 -7.59 0.16 29.84
CA SER A 345 -7.71 -0.69 31.04
C SER A 345 -6.44 -1.51 31.31
N ASN A 346 -5.62 -1.78 30.30
CA ASN A 346 -4.34 -2.48 30.46
C ASN A 346 -3.26 -1.81 29.60
N PRO A 347 -2.71 -0.68 30.06
CA PRO A 347 -1.72 0.07 29.29
C PRO A 347 -0.37 -0.65 29.15
N ASP A 348 -0.12 -1.68 29.97
CA ASP A 348 1.09 -2.49 29.96
C ASP A 348 0.95 -3.78 29.14
N ALA A 349 -0.20 -4.02 28.51
CA ALA A 349 -0.39 -5.18 27.65
C ALA A 349 0.69 -5.22 26.56
N GLY A 350 1.20 -6.41 26.27
CA GLY A 350 2.22 -6.61 25.24
C GLY A 350 3.59 -5.99 25.56
N THR A 351 3.86 -5.54 26.80
CA THR A 351 5.17 -5.01 27.19
C THR A 351 6.25 -6.08 27.11
N HIS A 352 7.22 -5.91 26.23
CA HIS A 352 8.39 -6.76 26.07
C HIS A 352 9.52 -6.00 25.37
N LEU A 353 10.71 -6.53 25.41
CA LEU A 353 11.82 -6.15 24.56
C LEU A 353 11.98 -7.19 23.46
N HIS A 354 11.75 -6.82 22.21
CA HIS A 354 12.14 -7.60 21.06
C HIS A 354 13.61 -7.29 20.74
N MET A 355 14.50 -8.27 20.91
CA MET A 355 15.94 -8.09 20.80
C MET A 355 16.54 -9.04 19.77
N GLU A 356 17.07 -8.46 18.70
CA GLU A 356 17.80 -9.20 17.67
C GLU A 356 19.31 -9.07 17.84
N ILE A 357 20.06 -10.07 17.41
CA ILE A 357 21.51 -9.96 17.18
C ILE A 357 21.80 -10.55 15.81
N ALA A 358 22.36 -9.73 14.94
CA ALA A 358 22.76 -10.12 13.59
C ALA A 358 24.30 -10.30 13.53
N PRO A 359 24.81 -11.38 12.92
CA PRO A 359 26.24 -11.56 12.69
C PRO A 359 26.71 -10.80 11.43
N CYS A 360 26.39 -9.52 11.37
CA CYS A 360 26.78 -8.58 10.33
C CYS A 360 26.62 -7.13 10.81
N ARG A 361 27.21 -6.20 10.07
CA ARG A 361 26.99 -4.76 10.24
C ARG A 361 25.76 -4.36 9.44
N ILE A 362 24.59 -4.25 10.08
CA ILE A 362 23.34 -3.85 9.42
C ILE A 362 23.56 -2.48 8.75
N TYR A 363 23.06 -2.34 7.52
CA TYR A 363 23.23 -1.22 6.60
C TYR A 363 24.65 -1.03 6.04
N LYS A 364 25.68 -1.62 6.61
CA LYS A 364 27.08 -1.45 6.18
C LYS A 364 27.59 -2.62 5.34
N ASP A 365 27.41 -3.85 5.77
CA ASP A 365 27.83 -5.02 5.00
C ASP A 365 26.92 -5.27 3.81
N SER A 366 27.48 -5.66 2.66
CA SER A 366 26.72 -5.89 1.41
C SER A 366 25.57 -6.90 1.59
N LYS A 367 25.77 -7.92 2.42
CA LYS A 367 24.78 -8.98 2.72
C LYS A 367 23.60 -8.53 3.56
N CYS A 368 23.71 -7.40 4.29
CA CYS A 368 22.66 -6.83 5.13
C CYS A 368 22.57 -5.29 4.98
N SER A 369 22.87 -4.79 3.79
CA SER A 369 22.94 -3.34 3.50
C SER A 369 21.60 -2.64 3.34
N THR A 370 20.50 -3.39 3.26
CA THR A 370 19.12 -2.91 3.29
C THR A 370 18.30 -3.79 4.19
N TRP A 371 17.12 -3.32 4.64
CA TRP A 371 16.22 -4.14 5.47
C TRP A 371 15.85 -5.47 4.81
N SER A 372 15.50 -5.45 3.52
CA SER A 372 15.18 -6.66 2.77
C SER A 372 16.34 -7.65 2.71
N LYS A 373 17.55 -7.17 2.43
CA LYS A 373 18.76 -8.02 2.44
C LYS A 373 19.06 -8.56 3.84
N TYR A 374 18.89 -7.74 4.87
CA TYR A 374 19.01 -8.16 6.25
C TYR A 374 18.04 -9.29 6.61
N VAL A 375 16.75 -9.14 6.26
CA VAL A 375 15.74 -10.19 6.48
C VAL A 375 16.13 -11.48 5.77
N SER A 376 16.52 -11.41 4.50
CA SER A 376 16.98 -12.57 3.71
C SER A 376 18.23 -13.21 4.30
N PHE A 377 19.20 -12.41 4.73
CA PHE A 377 20.41 -12.87 5.39
C PHE A 377 20.10 -13.62 6.69
N MET A 378 19.28 -13.05 7.57
CA MET A 378 18.87 -13.69 8.83
C MET A 378 18.09 -14.99 8.60
N THR A 379 17.26 -15.03 7.55
CA THR A 379 16.59 -16.26 7.12
C THR A 379 17.60 -17.36 6.76
N THR A 380 18.61 -17.01 5.97
CA THR A 380 19.70 -17.93 5.61
C THR A 380 20.48 -18.39 6.87
N GLN A 381 20.80 -17.46 7.78
CA GLN A 381 21.49 -17.80 9.02
C GLN A 381 20.66 -18.77 9.90
N ALA A 382 19.35 -18.53 10.01
CA ALA A 382 18.44 -19.41 10.77
C ALA A 382 18.38 -20.83 10.17
N ASN A 383 18.30 -20.93 8.85
CA ASN A 383 18.33 -22.22 8.14
C ASN A 383 19.65 -22.96 8.29
N ASN A 384 20.76 -22.22 8.46
CA ASN A 384 22.08 -22.76 8.73
C ASN A 384 22.34 -23.02 10.24
N GLY A 385 21.31 -23.00 11.07
CA GLY A 385 21.39 -23.37 12.48
C GLY A 385 21.79 -22.24 13.44
N PHE A 386 21.86 -20.98 12.97
CA PHE A 386 22.07 -19.85 13.88
C PHE A 386 20.90 -19.71 14.85
N LYS A 387 21.21 -19.55 16.13
CA LYS A 387 20.21 -19.51 17.22
C LYS A 387 19.87 -18.08 17.68
N GLY A 388 20.16 -17.07 16.83
CA GLY A 388 19.94 -15.68 17.17
C GLY A 388 20.71 -15.25 18.43
N PRO A 389 20.13 -14.45 19.31
CA PRO A 389 20.80 -13.97 20.52
C PRO A 389 21.32 -15.07 21.44
N ARG A 390 20.73 -16.26 21.45
CA ARG A 390 21.24 -17.40 22.23
C ARG A 390 22.59 -17.93 21.76
N ALA A 391 23.03 -17.61 20.55
CA ALA A 391 24.32 -17.97 20.05
C ALA A 391 25.49 -17.25 20.80
N LEU A 392 25.18 -16.10 21.40
CA LEU A 392 26.17 -15.22 22.03
C LEU A 392 25.89 -14.98 23.52
N ILE A 393 24.67 -15.13 23.95
CA ILE A 393 24.19 -14.82 25.30
C ILE A 393 23.68 -16.08 26.00
N ASN A 394 24.20 -16.34 27.19
CA ASN A 394 23.70 -17.43 28.02
C ASN A 394 22.39 -17.04 28.72
N PHE A 395 21.27 -17.32 28.05
CA PHE A 395 19.94 -17.18 28.66
C PHE A 395 19.51 -18.48 29.37
N PRO A 396 18.77 -18.39 30.48
CA PRO A 396 18.03 -19.52 31.02
C PRO A 396 17.06 -20.14 30.02
N LYS A 397 16.48 -21.29 30.32
CA LYS A 397 15.39 -21.85 29.52
C LYS A 397 14.23 -20.84 29.42
N THR A 398 13.47 -20.92 28.33
CA THR A 398 12.26 -20.09 28.13
C THR A 398 11.33 -20.18 29.34
N GLY A 399 10.78 -19.06 29.77
CA GLY A 399 9.94 -18.95 30.96
C GLY A 399 10.69 -18.93 32.29
N VAL A 400 11.99 -19.22 32.30
CA VAL A 400 12.79 -19.17 33.54
C VAL A 400 13.34 -17.77 33.75
N LYS A 401 13.00 -17.19 34.90
CA LYS A 401 13.40 -15.84 35.31
C LYS A 401 14.89 -15.78 35.68
N TRP A 402 15.56 -14.71 35.28
CA TRP A 402 16.87 -14.30 35.78
C TRP A 402 16.80 -13.01 36.58
N THR A 403 17.77 -12.79 37.46
CA THR A 403 17.92 -11.63 38.33
C THR A 403 19.30 -10.98 38.24
N THR A 404 20.12 -11.44 37.32
CA THR A 404 21.48 -10.91 37.06
C THR A 404 21.77 -10.87 35.56
N ARG A 405 22.62 -9.95 35.14
CA ARG A 405 23.07 -9.84 33.72
C ARG A 405 24.25 -10.72 33.42
#